data_8d50a9a2bbd913c6580a8d665ab18f3b
#
_entry.id   8d50a9a2bbd913c6580a8d665ab18f3b
#
_cell.length_a   1.000
_cell.length_b   1.000
_cell.length_c   1.000
_cell.angle_alpha   90.00
_cell.angle_beta   90.00
_cell.angle_gamma   90.00
#
_symmetry.space_group_name_H-M   'P 1'
#
loop_
_entity.id
_entity.type
_entity.pdbx_description
1 polymer ?
#
loop_
_entity_poly.entity_id
_entity_poly.type
_entity_poly.pdbx_seq_one_letter_code
_entity_poly.pdbx_strand_id
1 'polypeptide(L)'
;MQIIVVSNSLSKRIEYFVEAGKHLQTEVCFMTYEELFSCLPLLRQAVIKLEPCVSDETDFLKYALLNQAYKETLQRLSEMSLPDDVCFLNTPDALLRALDKKETKEVLMDKGLKVTPMLPSPHSFDELRQLLADCGRGCFLKPRYGSGAGGIM
;
A
#
# COMPACT_ATOMS: atom_id res chain seq x y z
N MET A 1 1.80 5.81 -25.30
CA MET A 1 1.46 5.86 -23.85
C MET A 1 2.17 4.69 -23.19
N GLN A 2 2.98 4.94 -22.19
CA GLN A 2 3.72 3.89 -21.45
C GLN A 2 3.10 3.67 -20.07
N ILE A 3 3.30 2.49 -19.51
CA ILE A 3 2.94 2.16 -18.14
C ILE A 3 4.23 2.05 -17.32
N ILE A 4 4.33 2.82 -16.25
CA ILE A 4 5.48 2.80 -15.35
C ILE A 4 5.04 2.13 -14.04
N VAL A 5 5.61 0.98 -13.72
CA VAL A 5 5.38 0.29 -12.45
C VAL A 5 6.44 0.72 -11.46
N VAL A 6 6.02 1.29 -10.34
CA VAL A 6 6.93 1.88 -9.36
C VAL A 6 6.89 1.09 -8.06
N SER A 7 8.06 0.72 -7.55
CA SER A 7 8.23 0.06 -6.26
C SER A 7 9.64 0.36 -5.68
N ASN A 8 9.92 -0.09 -4.47
CA ASN A 8 11.26 0.00 -3.88
C ASN A 8 12.28 -0.98 -4.52
N SER A 9 11.79 -2.07 -5.10
CA SER A 9 12.63 -3.08 -5.76
C SER A 9 11.84 -3.87 -6.80
N LEU A 10 12.57 -4.46 -7.75
CA LEU A 10 12.00 -5.35 -8.73
C LEU A 10 11.55 -6.65 -8.05
N SER A 11 10.32 -7.05 -8.28
CA SER A 11 9.75 -8.30 -7.77
C SER A 11 9.26 -9.18 -8.93
N LYS A 12 9.12 -10.49 -8.70
CA LYS A 12 8.55 -11.42 -9.69
C LYS A 12 7.20 -10.95 -10.22
N ARG A 13 6.36 -10.33 -9.37
CA ARG A 13 5.07 -9.78 -9.80
C ARG A 13 5.27 -8.66 -10.82
N ILE A 14 6.24 -7.79 -10.62
CA ILE A 14 6.56 -6.70 -11.56
C ILE A 14 7.15 -7.27 -12.85
N GLU A 15 8.04 -8.26 -12.76
CA GLU A 15 8.58 -8.96 -13.93
C GLU A 15 7.46 -9.57 -14.80
N TYR A 16 6.50 -10.27 -14.18
CA TYR A 16 5.34 -10.79 -14.89
C TYR A 16 4.48 -9.70 -15.51
N PHE A 17 4.33 -8.55 -14.84
CA PHE A 17 3.57 -7.43 -15.38
C PHE A 17 4.25 -6.82 -16.61
N VAL A 18 5.58 -6.67 -16.57
CA VAL A 18 6.39 -6.20 -17.70
C VAL A 18 6.31 -7.20 -18.86
N GLU A 19 6.38 -8.49 -18.59
CA GLU A 19 6.27 -9.53 -19.63
C GLU A 19 4.87 -9.56 -20.26
N ALA A 20 3.82 -9.40 -19.46
CA ALA A 20 2.46 -9.29 -19.99
C ALA A 20 2.31 -8.05 -20.92
N GLY A 21 2.99 -6.94 -20.58
CA GLY A 21 3.04 -5.77 -21.45
C GLY A 21 3.60 -6.06 -22.83
N LYS A 22 4.68 -6.84 -22.91
CA LYS A 22 5.26 -7.26 -24.20
C LYS A 22 4.26 -8.06 -25.04
N HIS A 23 3.55 -9.03 -24.43
CA HIS A 23 2.52 -9.82 -25.13
C HIS A 23 1.36 -8.97 -25.64
N LEU A 24 1.02 -7.90 -24.90
CA LEU A 24 -0.05 -6.97 -25.27
C LEU A 24 0.43 -5.78 -26.13
N GLN A 25 1.68 -5.79 -26.58
CA GLN A 25 2.31 -4.71 -27.34
C GLN A 25 2.17 -3.34 -26.63
N THR A 26 2.21 -3.34 -25.32
CA THR A 26 2.15 -2.16 -24.47
C THR A 26 3.52 -1.96 -23.81
N GLU A 27 4.04 -0.74 -23.92
CA GLU A 27 5.30 -0.40 -23.25
C GLU A 27 5.09 -0.36 -21.74
N VAL A 28 5.75 -1.26 -21.03
CA VAL A 28 5.75 -1.34 -19.56
C VAL A 28 7.19 -1.33 -19.07
N CYS A 29 7.52 -0.42 -18.18
CA CYS A 29 8.83 -0.36 -17.55
C CYS A 29 8.71 -0.34 -16.02
N PHE A 30 9.78 -0.72 -15.35
CA PHE A 30 9.94 -0.63 -13.91
C PHE A 30 10.79 0.60 -13.55
N MET A 31 10.46 1.23 -12.44
CA MET A 31 11.19 2.36 -11.87
C MET A 31 11.12 2.29 -10.34
N THR A 32 12.19 2.68 -9.67
CA THR A 32 12.16 2.87 -8.23
C THR A 32 11.45 4.17 -7.84
N TYR A 33 11.06 4.32 -6.58
CA TYR A 33 10.50 5.58 -6.08
C TYR A 33 11.50 6.74 -6.20
N GLU A 34 12.77 6.48 -5.98
CA GLU A 34 13.84 7.51 -6.09
C GLU A 34 14.00 8.00 -7.53
N GLU A 35 14.00 7.07 -8.50
CA GLU A 35 14.01 7.40 -9.92
C GLU A 35 12.76 8.18 -10.31
N LEU A 36 11.57 7.77 -9.84
CA LEU A 36 10.34 8.50 -10.09
C LEU A 36 10.42 9.94 -9.59
N PHE A 37 10.85 10.17 -8.35
CA PHE A 37 11.00 11.53 -7.81
C PHE A 37 11.94 12.40 -8.65
N SER A 38 12.97 11.80 -9.21
CA SER A 38 13.97 12.51 -10.01
C SER A 38 13.47 12.88 -11.41
N CYS A 39 12.63 12.03 -12.01
CA CYS A 39 12.21 12.21 -13.41
C CYS A 39 10.74 12.63 -13.57
N LEU A 40 9.92 12.64 -12.53
CA LEU A 40 8.47 12.89 -12.61
C LEU A 40 8.10 14.13 -13.44
N PRO A 41 8.77 15.30 -13.30
CA PRO A 41 8.47 16.49 -14.10
C PRO A 41 8.78 16.31 -15.59
N LEU A 42 9.61 15.34 -15.94
CA LEU A 42 10.07 15.06 -17.31
C LEU A 42 9.24 13.97 -18.00
N LEU A 43 8.42 13.24 -17.27
CA LEU A 43 7.57 12.18 -17.83
C LEU A 43 6.56 12.78 -18.81
N ARG A 44 6.24 12.01 -19.86
CA ARG A 44 5.23 12.33 -20.85
C ARG A 44 4.44 11.07 -21.22
N GLN A 45 3.15 11.25 -21.46
CA GLN A 45 2.24 10.20 -21.93
C GLN A 45 2.36 8.90 -21.12
N ALA A 46 2.33 9.00 -19.80
CA ALA A 46 2.56 7.88 -18.91
C ALA A 46 1.40 7.62 -17.92
N VAL A 47 1.18 6.35 -17.64
CA VAL A 47 0.33 5.89 -16.54
C VAL A 47 1.24 5.27 -15.48
N ILE A 48 1.22 5.83 -14.28
CA ILE A 48 2.05 5.39 -13.17
C ILE A 48 1.25 4.44 -12.27
N LYS A 49 1.73 3.21 -12.12
CA LYS A 49 1.18 2.21 -11.20
C LYS A 49 2.09 2.11 -9.98
N LEU A 50 1.59 2.57 -8.84
CA LEU A 50 2.32 2.46 -7.57
C LEU A 50 2.10 1.08 -6.95
N GLU A 51 3.18 0.40 -6.61
CA GLU A 51 3.17 -0.89 -5.91
C GLU A 51 3.62 -0.71 -4.45
N PRO A 52 3.09 -1.50 -3.52
CA PRO A 52 3.60 -1.52 -2.15
C PRO A 52 5.08 -1.87 -2.11
N CYS A 53 5.76 -1.39 -1.08
CA CYS A 53 7.13 -1.82 -0.83
C CYS A 53 7.18 -3.34 -0.63
N VAL A 54 8.04 -4.00 -1.37
CA VAL A 54 8.31 -5.43 -1.24
C VAL A 54 9.32 -5.62 -0.10
N SER A 55 9.03 -6.53 0.80
CA SER A 55 9.93 -6.91 1.88
C SER A 55 9.73 -8.38 2.23
N ASP A 56 10.83 -9.11 2.32
CA ASP A 56 10.90 -10.45 2.90
C ASP A 56 11.25 -10.38 4.40
N GLU A 57 11.12 -9.19 4.99
CA GLU A 57 11.50 -8.92 6.37
C GLU A 57 10.53 -9.61 7.35
N THR A 58 11.08 -10.43 8.22
CA THR A 58 10.37 -11.13 9.27
C THR A 58 10.43 -10.41 10.63
N ASP A 59 11.35 -9.45 10.78
CA ASP A 59 11.44 -8.60 11.95
C ASP A 59 10.30 -7.57 11.93
N PHE A 60 9.44 -7.65 12.93
CA PHE A 60 8.26 -6.80 13.03
C PHE A 60 8.58 -5.31 13.10
N LEU A 61 9.67 -4.93 13.79
CA LEU A 61 10.07 -3.52 13.90
C LEU A 61 10.54 -2.97 12.55
N LYS A 62 11.35 -3.72 11.84
CA LYS A 62 11.83 -3.33 10.51
C LYS A 62 10.68 -3.27 9.51
N TYR A 63 9.73 -4.22 9.59
CA TYR A 63 8.51 -4.18 8.78
C TYR A 63 7.67 -2.92 9.06
N ALA A 64 7.54 -2.53 10.33
CA ALA A 64 6.84 -1.31 10.72
C ALA A 64 7.53 -0.05 10.16
N LEU A 65 8.87 0.02 10.23
CA LEU A 65 9.66 1.12 9.66
C LEU A 65 9.52 1.21 8.14
N LEU A 66 9.51 0.08 7.43
CA LEU A 66 9.28 0.06 5.98
C LEU A 66 7.88 0.57 5.61
N ASN A 67 6.86 0.18 6.36
CA ASN A 67 5.50 0.69 6.13
C ASN A 67 5.40 2.19 6.42
N GLN A 68 6.10 2.68 7.43
CA GLN A 68 6.16 4.11 7.74
C GLN A 68 6.86 4.89 6.60
N ALA A 69 8.02 4.42 6.14
CA ALA A 69 8.73 5.01 5.01
C ALA A 69 7.89 5.02 3.72
N TYR A 70 7.15 3.94 3.47
CA TYR A 70 6.24 3.88 2.33
C TYR A 70 5.10 4.89 2.45
N LYS A 71 4.52 5.03 3.63
CA LYS A 71 3.49 6.06 3.90
C LYS A 71 4.01 7.47 3.62
N GLU A 72 5.21 7.80 4.11
CA GLU A 72 5.87 9.10 3.86
C GLU A 72 6.14 9.32 2.36
N THR A 73 6.56 8.28 1.66
CA THR A 73 6.73 8.30 0.19
C THR A 73 5.42 8.65 -0.53
N LEU A 74 4.31 8.02 -0.15
CA LEU A 74 3.00 8.29 -0.74
C LEU A 74 2.51 9.72 -0.40
N GLN A 75 2.72 10.19 0.82
CA GLN A 75 2.39 11.56 1.22
C GLN A 75 3.14 12.57 0.36
N ARG A 76 4.44 12.37 0.19
CA ARG A 76 5.25 13.22 -0.68
C ARG A 76 4.78 13.20 -2.13
N LEU A 77 4.39 12.03 -2.67
CA LEU A 77 3.85 11.92 -4.03
C LEU A 77 2.50 12.62 -4.17
N SER A 78 1.64 12.61 -3.14
CA SER A 78 0.34 13.28 -3.18
C SER A 78 0.44 14.81 -3.27
N GLU A 79 1.56 15.37 -2.81
CA GLU A 79 1.85 16.81 -2.86
C GLU A 79 2.47 17.26 -4.19
N MET A 80 2.88 16.31 -5.04
CA MET A 80 3.55 16.64 -6.31
C MET A 80 2.54 16.87 -7.44
N SER A 81 2.80 17.89 -8.24
CA SER A 81 2.06 18.11 -9.49
C SER A 81 2.55 17.17 -10.58
N LEU A 82 1.61 16.53 -11.27
CA LEU A 82 1.90 15.72 -12.45
C LEU A 82 1.86 16.59 -13.71
N PRO A 83 2.65 16.24 -14.76
CA PRO A 83 2.41 16.75 -16.11
C PRO A 83 1.00 16.38 -16.60
N ASP A 84 0.40 17.21 -17.47
CA ASP A 84 -0.99 17.06 -17.93
C ASP A 84 -1.29 15.72 -18.62
N ASP A 85 -0.29 15.10 -19.22
CA ASP A 85 -0.37 13.83 -19.95
C ASP A 85 0.13 12.62 -19.12
N VAL A 86 0.27 12.81 -17.81
CA VAL A 86 0.69 11.77 -16.85
C VAL A 86 -0.38 11.59 -15.79
N CYS A 87 -0.72 10.36 -15.46
CA CYS A 87 -1.67 10.07 -14.38
C CYS A 87 -1.25 8.87 -13.53
N PHE A 88 -1.74 8.82 -12.31
CA PHE A 88 -1.65 7.62 -11.49
C PHE A 88 -2.81 6.66 -11.82
N LEU A 89 -2.51 5.37 -11.96
CA LEU A 89 -3.54 4.31 -12.05
C LEU A 89 -4.27 4.17 -10.69
N ASN A 90 -3.51 4.24 -9.61
CA ASN A 90 -3.97 4.28 -8.23
C ASN A 90 -3.30 5.47 -7.55
N THR A 91 -4.10 6.46 -7.17
CA THR A 91 -3.55 7.69 -6.59
C THR A 91 -2.87 7.45 -5.24
N PRO A 92 -1.82 8.23 -4.89
CA PRO A 92 -1.19 8.13 -3.58
C PRO A 92 -2.19 8.23 -2.42
N ASP A 93 -3.16 9.14 -2.49
CA ASP A 93 -4.20 9.32 -1.46
C ASP A 93 -5.09 8.08 -1.31
N ALA A 94 -5.48 7.46 -2.43
CA ALA A 94 -6.27 6.23 -2.39
C ALA A 94 -5.48 5.08 -1.74
N LEU A 95 -4.17 5.01 -2.02
CA LEU A 95 -3.29 4.03 -1.38
C LEU A 95 -3.09 4.30 0.11
N LEU A 96 -2.90 5.55 0.51
CA LEU A 96 -2.80 5.94 1.93
C LEU A 96 -4.01 5.48 2.72
N ARG A 97 -5.22 5.72 2.20
CA ARG A 97 -6.47 5.24 2.81
C ARG A 97 -6.55 3.72 2.83
N ALA A 98 -6.21 3.06 1.73
CA ALA A 98 -6.26 1.59 1.65
C ALA A 98 -5.25 0.90 2.59
N LEU A 99 -4.14 1.55 2.91
CA LEU A 99 -3.14 1.05 3.86
C LEU A 99 -3.62 1.13 5.32
N ASP A 100 -4.48 2.10 5.65
CA ASP A 100 -5.08 2.22 6.98
C ASP A 100 -6.34 1.34 7.08
N LYS A 101 -6.17 0.16 7.67
CA LYS A 101 -7.25 -0.83 7.79
C LYS A 101 -8.42 -0.34 8.65
N LYS A 102 -8.17 0.56 9.59
CA LYS A 102 -9.20 1.17 10.43
C LYS A 102 -10.01 2.17 9.60
N GLU A 103 -9.34 3.14 8.98
CA GLU A 103 -9.98 4.15 8.13
C GLU A 103 -10.76 3.51 6.98
N THR A 104 -10.18 2.50 6.31
CA THR A 104 -10.88 1.74 5.25
C THR A 104 -12.19 1.16 5.75
N LYS A 105 -12.21 0.54 6.94
CA LYS A 105 -13.44 -0.03 7.51
C LYS A 105 -14.46 1.06 7.86
N GLU A 106 -14.03 2.15 8.47
CA GLU A 106 -14.88 3.29 8.82
C GLU A 106 -15.55 3.87 7.56
N VAL A 107 -14.79 4.13 6.50
CA VAL A 107 -15.32 4.60 5.20
C VAL A 107 -16.33 3.62 4.60
N LEU A 108 -16.05 2.31 4.66
CA LEU A 108 -16.98 1.30 4.15
C LEU A 108 -18.28 1.26 4.97
N MET A 109 -18.19 1.38 6.29
CA MET A 109 -19.36 1.44 7.19
C MET A 109 -20.21 2.69 6.90
N ASP A 110 -19.59 3.85 6.74
CA ASP A 110 -20.27 5.10 6.41
C ASP A 110 -21.01 5.04 5.06
N LYS A 111 -20.52 4.19 4.15
CA LYS A 111 -21.19 3.88 2.87
C LYS A 111 -22.25 2.77 2.96
N GLY A 112 -22.56 2.30 4.17
CA GLY A 112 -23.58 1.26 4.39
C GLY A 112 -23.12 -0.16 4.02
N LEU A 113 -21.83 -0.38 3.79
CA LEU A 113 -21.31 -1.71 3.48
C LEU A 113 -21.09 -2.50 4.76
N LYS A 114 -21.40 -3.80 4.71
CA LYS A 114 -21.16 -4.70 5.83
C LYS A 114 -19.67 -5.00 5.95
N VAL A 115 -19.10 -4.68 7.10
CA VAL A 115 -17.71 -5.02 7.44
C VAL A 115 -17.67 -5.89 8.69
N THR A 116 -16.57 -6.62 8.88
CA THR A 116 -16.34 -7.36 10.13
C THR A 116 -16.28 -6.38 11.30
N PRO A 117 -16.90 -6.68 12.45
CA PRO A 117 -16.82 -5.85 13.66
C PRO A 117 -15.37 -5.51 14.01
N MET A 118 -15.16 -4.29 14.49
CA MET A 118 -13.88 -3.86 15.04
C MET A 118 -13.99 -3.85 16.54
N LEU A 119 -13.01 -4.45 17.19
CA LEU A 119 -12.79 -4.30 18.64
C LEU A 119 -11.91 -3.08 18.89
N PRO A 120 -11.96 -2.51 20.10
CA PRO A 120 -11.02 -1.46 20.50
C PRO A 120 -9.57 -1.92 20.30
N SER A 121 -8.69 -0.99 19.93
CA SER A 121 -7.26 -1.30 19.80
C SER A 121 -6.65 -1.42 21.20
N PRO A 122 -6.05 -2.55 21.59
CA PRO A 122 -5.40 -2.68 22.88
C PRO A 122 -4.09 -1.88 22.91
N HIS A 123 -3.79 -1.25 24.02
CA HIS A 123 -2.55 -0.50 24.26
C HIS A 123 -1.55 -1.29 25.11
N SER A 124 -1.95 -2.45 25.63
CA SER A 124 -1.11 -3.35 26.41
C SER A 124 -1.49 -4.82 26.17
N PHE A 125 -0.60 -5.72 26.58
CA PHE A 125 -0.87 -7.15 26.50
C PHE A 125 -2.03 -7.57 27.44
N ASP A 126 -2.17 -6.92 28.59
CA ASP A 126 -3.24 -7.20 29.53
C ASP A 126 -4.61 -6.77 28.99
N GLU A 127 -4.68 -5.60 28.34
CA GLU A 127 -5.89 -5.18 27.62
C GLU A 127 -6.25 -6.15 26.49
N LEU A 128 -5.26 -6.63 25.74
CA LEU A 128 -5.51 -7.64 24.71
C LEU A 128 -6.08 -8.93 25.31
N ARG A 129 -5.52 -9.41 26.41
CA ARG A 129 -6.04 -10.60 27.11
C ARG A 129 -7.47 -10.41 27.58
N GLN A 130 -7.78 -9.23 28.12
CA GLN A 130 -9.14 -8.92 28.57
C GLN A 130 -10.11 -8.88 27.40
N LEU A 131 -9.76 -8.20 26.31
CA LEU A 131 -10.58 -8.15 25.08
C LEU A 131 -10.85 -9.55 24.51
N LEU A 132 -9.85 -10.43 24.52
CA LEU A 132 -10.03 -11.82 24.08
C LEU A 132 -10.98 -12.61 24.99
N ALA A 133 -10.87 -12.43 26.32
CA ALA A 133 -11.76 -13.06 27.27
C ALA A 133 -13.21 -12.57 27.11
N ASP A 134 -13.42 -11.27 26.98
CA ASP A 134 -14.74 -10.66 26.85
C ASP A 134 -15.40 -11.00 25.50
N CYS A 135 -14.62 -11.16 24.45
CA CYS A 135 -15.12 -11.51 23.12
C CYS A 135 -15.72 -12.92 23.06
N GLY A 136 -15.30 -13.84 23.92
CA GLY A 136 -15.78 -15.23 23.98
C GLY A 136 -15.55 -16.06 22.72
N ARG A 137 -14.82 -15.54 21.74
CA ARG A 137 -14.49 -16.17 20.45
C ARG A 137 -13.17 -15.62 19.92
N GLY A 138 -12.57 -16.33 18.99
CA GLY A 138 -11.32 -15.88 18.37
C GLY A 138 -11.47 -14.53 17.65
N CYS A 139 -10.42 -13.73 17.69
CA CYS A 139 -10.32 -12.50 16.91
C CYS A 139 -8.99 -12.45 16.13
N PHE A 140 -8.94 -11.62 15.11
CA PHE A 140 -7.72 -11.37 14.36
C PHE A 140 -7.06 -10.08 14.85
N LEU A 141 -5.82 -10.20 15.31
CA LEU A 141 -4.95 -9.06 15.57
C LEU A 141 -4.16 -8.74 14.30
N LYS A 142 -4.26 -7.51 13.84
CA LYS A 142 -3.58 -7.05 12.61
C LYS A 142 -2.94 -5.70 12.83
N PRO A 143 -1.74 -5.45 12.27
CA PRO A 143 -1.22 -4.09 12.22
C PRO A 143 -2.21 -3.15 11.52
N ARG A 144 -2.37 -1.95 12.04
CA ARG A 144 -3.25 -0.94 11.44
C ARG A 144 -2.83 -0.62 10.00
N TYR A 145 -1.53 -0.42 9.79
CA TYR A 145 -0.93 -0.12 8.49
C TYR A 145 -0.22 -1.34 7.93
N GLY A 146 -0.12 -1.39 6.60
CA GLY A 146 0.61 -2.42 5.87
C GLY A 146 -0.24 -3.25 4.93
N SER A 147 0.42 -3.95 4.03
CA SER A 147 -0.16 -4.83 3.00
C SER A 147 0.29 -6.28 3.19
N GLY A 148 -0.40 -7.19 2.50
CA GLY A 148 -0.13 -8.63 2.63
C GLY A 148 -0.57 -9.20 3.98
N ALA A 149 -0.06 -10.34 4.34
CA ALA A 149 -0.34 -11.04 5.60
C ALA A 149 0.71 -10.75 6.70
N GLY A 150 1.55 -9.73 6.53
CA GLY A 150 2.58 -9.39 7.50
C GLY A 150 2.00 -9.06 8.87
N GLY A 151 2.53 -9.69 9.92
CA GLY A 151 2.14 -9.46 11.31
C GLY A 151 0.73 -9.93 11.68
N ILE A 152 0.16 -10.91 10.98
CA ILE A 152 -1.07 -11.58 11.39
C ILE A 152 -0.70 -12.71 12.36
N MET A 153 -1.23 -12.65 13.55
CA MET A 153 -1.15 -13.69 14.56
C MET A 153 -2.55 -14.20 14.90
#